data_4988c5af9144813dab7c1b314f39082f
#
_entry.id   4988c5af9144813dab7c1b314f39082f
#
_cell.length_a   1.000
_cell.length_b   1.000
_cell.length_c   1.000
_cell.angle_alpha   90.00
_cell.angle_beta   90.00
_cell.angle_gamma   90.00
#
_symmetry.space_group_name_H-M   'P 1'
#
loop_
_entity.id
_entity.type
_entity.pdbx_description
1 polymer ?
#
loop_
_entity_poly.entity_id
_entity_poly.type
_entity_poly.pdbx_seq_one_letter_code
_entity_poly.pdbx_strand_id
1 'polypeptide(L)'
;MIKFDAVNKRFPNGTTAVHDLTLEMPEGGITVLVGSSGCGKTTTLRMINRMVDPTSGTIRLGGKDVLEQDAAELRRGIGYVIQQSGLFPHRTVLDNIATVPLLLGWGRKKARARAAELLETVGLTAEAGKRYPHQLSGGQQQRVGVARALAADPPVLLMDEPFGAVDPVVRTQLQDELIRLQRELNKTIAFVTHDIDEAVRLGDRIAVFRTGGHLVQCAAPAELLARPADDFVADFLGAERELKLLSLTTLAEVPLQRATTVREDAPAPPAGSGPLLVVSARNEPLGWLDPSGTDAAPLTPVRPLRDTDTLLAALNESIASPAGLIARVDADGVLTGVTSREAIHEHAGRRHQEAARAAVSLTEATALSKTPGGTV
;
A
#
# COMPACT_ATOMS: atom_id res chain seq x y z
N MET A 1 -9.01 14.73 -8.21
CA MET A 1 -8.07 15.38 -7.28
C MET A 1 -8.83 15.98 -6.11
N ILE A 2 -8.37 15.75 -4.88
CA ILE A 2 -8.92 16.34 -3.66
C ILE A 2 -7.88 17.31 -3.10
N LYS A 3 -8.27 18.54 -2.76
CA LYS A 3 -7.35 19.55 -2.25
C LYS A 3 -7.91 20.22 -1.00
N PHE A 4 -7.11 20.24 0.06
CA PHE A 4 -7.31 21.00 1.27
C PHE A 4 -6.41 22.23 1.23
N ASP A 5 -6.94 23.40 1.59
CA ASP A 5 -6.22 24.68 1.61
C ASP A 5 -6.48 25.38 2.95
N ALA A 6 -5.48 25.38 3.82
CA ALA A 6 -5.48 25.95 5.18
C ALA A 6 -6.74 25.56 6.01
N VAL A 7 -7.14 24.26 5.93
CA VAL A 7 -8.39 23.78 6.52
C VAL A 7 -8.25 23.56 8.01
N ASN A 8 -9.22 24.09 8.75
CA ASN A 8 -9.32 23.89 10.20
C ASN A 8 -10.68 23.27 10.57
N LYS A 9 -10.66 22.40 11.60
CA LYS A 9 -11.87 21.89 12.23
C LYS A 9 -11.78 21.95 13.73
N ARG A 10 -12.61 22.81 14.33
CA ARG A 10 -12.83 22.91 15.77
C ARG A 10 -14.28 22.56 16.10
N PHE A 11 -14.46 21.64 17.03
CA PHE A 11 -15.79 21.26 17.51
C PHE A 11 -16.31 22.22 18.59
N PRO A 12 -17.64 22.29 18.84
CA PRO A 12 -18.22 23.19 19.87
C PRO A 12 -17.68 22.97 21.29
N ASN A 13 -17.25 21.73 21.60
CA ASN A 13 -16.61 21.41 22.88
C ASN A 13 -15.16 21.95 23.02
N GLY A 14 -14.67 22.74 22.07
CA GLY A 14 -13.34 23.32 22.06
C GLY A 14 -12.25 22.43 21.46
N THR A 15 -12.51 21.16 21.15
CA THR A 15 -11.53 20.24 20.58
C THR A 15 -11.19 20.62 19.14
N THR A 16 -9.91 20.83 18.85
CA THR A 16 -9.39 21.00 17.50
C THR A 16 -9.04 19.63 16.94
N ALA A 17 -9.78 19.20 15.91
CA ALA A 17 -9.56 17.91 15.27
C ALA A 17 -8.67 17.98 14.02
N VAL A 18 -8.64 19.14 13.34
CA VAL A 18 -7.78 19.41 12.20
C VAL A 18 -7.27 20.83 12.30
N HIS A 19 -5.97 21.02 12.14
CA HIS A 19 -5.30 22.31 12.30
C HIS A 19 -4.49 22.64 11.05
N ASP A 20 -4.84 23.74 10.39
CA ASP A 20 -4.15 24.33 9.23
C ASP A 20 -3.73 23.31 8.16
N LEU A 21 -4.65 22.42 7.82
CA LEU A 21 -4.38 21.32 6.90
C LEU A 21 -4.30 21.82 5.46
N THR A 22 -3.11 21.73 4.87
CA THR A 22 -2.89 21.87 3.44
C THR A 22 -2.40 20.54 2.89
N LEU A 23 -3.23 19.89 2.05
CA LEU A 23 -2.97 18.55 1.52
C LEU A 23 -3.58 18.42 0.13
N GLU A 24 -2.82 17.81 -0.76
CA GLU A 24 -3.28 17.46 -2.10
C GLU A 24 -3.23 15.94 -2.31
N MET A 25 -4.37 15.36 -2.71
CA MET A 25 -4.51 13.96 -3.08
C MET A 25 -4.68 13.89 -4.59
N PRO A 26 -3.67 13.37 -5.33
CA PRO A 26 -3.69 13.28 -6.78
C PRO A 26 -4.85 12.44 -7.30
N GLU A 27 -5.27 12.72 -8.52
CA GLU A 27 -6.24 11.91 -9.24
C GLU A 27 -5.64 10.56 -9.63
N GLY A 28 -6.46 9.50 -9.56
CA GLY A 28 -6.06 8.16 -9.97
C GLY A 28 -5.06 7.48 -9.04
N GLY A 29 -4.84 8.00 -7.82
CA GLY A 29 -3.92 7.43 -6.83
C GLY A 29 -4.58 7.14 -5.49
N ILE A 30 -3.87 6.38 -4.66
CA ILE A 30 -4.23 6.10 -3.27
C ILE A 30 -3.44 7.02 -2.35
N THR A 31 -4.12 7.93 -1.65
CA THR A 31 -3.51 8.70 -0.56
C THR A 31 -3.96 8.13 0.77
N VAL A 32 -2.99 7.66 1.57
CA VAL A 32 -3.25 7.07 2.89
C VAL A 32 -3.01 8.09 3.99
N LEU A 33 -3.99 8.28 4.86
CA LEU A 33 -3.88 9.10 6.05
C LEU A 33 -3.58 8.19 7.24
N VAL A 34 -2.42 8.37 7.87
CA VAL A 34 -1.98 7.56 9.02
C VAL A 34 -1.70 8.42 10.25
N GLY A 35 -1.67 7.81 11.41
CA GLY A 35 -1.36 8.44 12.68
C GLY A 35 -2.09 7.77 13.84
N SER A 36 -1.80 8.19 15.08
CA SER A 36 -2.42 7.67 16.29
C SER A 36 -3.94 7.87 16.33
N SER A 37 -4.63 7.12 17.18
CA SER A 37 -6.07 7.30 17.38
C SER A 37 -6.37 8.74 17.83
N GLY A 38 -7.45 9.31 17.30
CA GLY A 38 -7.88 10.67 17.65
C GLY A 38 -7.08 11.82 16.99
N CYS A 39 -6.11 11.55 16.11
CA CYS A 39 -5.33 12.61 15.44
C CYS A 39 -6.05 13.32 14.28
N GLY A 40 -7.33 13.07 14.04
CA GLY A 40 -8.14 13.82 13.07
C GLY A 40 -8.35 13.17 11.70
N LYS A 41 -7.80 11.99 11.40
CA LYS A 41 -7.90 11.29 10.10
C LYS A 41 -9.34 11.10 9.62
N THR A 42 -10.16 10.45 10.43
CA THR A 42 -11.59 10.23 10.15
C THR A 42 -12.35 11.54 9.99
N THR A 43 -12.01 12.59 10.78
CA THR A 43 -12.61 13.92 10.62
C THR A 43 -12.22 14.54 9.28
N THR A 44 -10.94 14.43 8.88
CA THR A 44 -10.46 14.88 7.57
C THR A 44 -11.20 14.18 6.44
N LEU A 45 -11.35 12.85 6.53
CA LEU A 45 -12.10 12.08 5.55
C LEU A 45 -13.58 12.51 5.46
N ARG A 46 -14.23 12.73 6.62
CA ARG A 46 -15.63 13.15 6.71
C ARG A 46 -15.89 14.58 6.24
N MET A 47 -14.87 15.42 6.19
CA MET A 47 -15.00 16.76 5.60
C MET A 47 -15.06 16.71 4.07
N ILE A 48 -14.45 15.75 3.41
CA ILE A 48 -14.50 15.61 1.94
C ILE A 48 -15.93 15.40 1.46
N ASN A 49 -16.72 14.57 2.17
CA ASN A 49 -18.10 14.27 1.81
C ASN A 49 -19.15 15.12 2.58
N ARG A 50 -18.71 16.18 3.26
CA ARG A 50 -19.57 17.08 4.06
C ARG A 50 -20.44 16.37 5.10
N MET A 51 -19.94 15.26 5.70
CA MET A 51 -20.52 14.73 6.93
C MET A 51 -20.15 15.62 8.14
N VAL A 52 -19.05 16.34 8.01
CA VAL A 52 -18.56 17.37 8.94
C VAL A 52 -18.11 18.55 8.10
N ASP A 53 -18.65 19.74 8.33
CA ASP A 53 -18.19 20.94 7.65
C ASP A 53 -16.90 21.47 8.31
N PRO A 54 -15.94 22.00 7.55
CA PRO A 54 -14.77 22.68 8.09
C PRO A 54 -15.17 23.94 8.87
N THR A 55 -14.33 24.38 9.80
CA THR A 55 -14.53 25.66 10.52
C THR A 55 -13.97 26.82 9.72
N SER A 56 -12.88 26.59 8.99
CA SER A 56 -12.26 27.56 8.08
C SER A 56 -11.42 26.83 7.03
N GLY A 57 -10.95 27.55 6.02
CA GLY A 57 -10.23 26.99 4.87
C GLY A 57 -11.18 26.45 3.81
N THR A 58 -10.60 25.88 2.74
CA THR A 58 -11.37 25.43 1.57
C THR A 58 -11.02 23.97 1.23
N ILE A 59 -12.03 23.18 0.91
CA ILE A 59 -11.86 21.81 0.40
C ILE A 59 -12.42 21.74 -1.00
N ARG A 60 -11.61 21.35 -1.97
CA ARG A 60 -12.03 21.18 -3.36
C ARG A 60 -12.01 19.71 -3.77
N LEU A 61 -13.07 19.30 -4.47
CA LEU A 61 -13.19 18.00 -5.10
C LEU A 61 -13.40 18.20 -6.61
N GLY A 62 -12.47 17.69 -7.43
CA GLY A 62 -12.52 17.94 -8.88
C GLY A 62 -12.51 19.42 -9.25
N GLY A 63 -11.81 20.26 -8.46
CA GLY A 63 -11.72 21.71 -8.63
C GLY A 63 -12.88 22.53 -8.03
N LYS A 64 -14.00 21.89 -7.64
CA LYS A 64 -15.18 22.56 -7.05
C LYS A 64 -15.12 22.55 -5.54
N ASP A 65 -15.47 23.67 -4.89
CA ASP A 65 -15.58 23.73 -3.43
C ASP A 65 -16.71 22.79 -2.97
N VAL A 66 -16.42 21.97 -1.96
CA VAL A 66 -17.42 21.02 -1.44
C VAL A 66 -18.56 21.73 -0.72
N LEU A 67 -18.34 22.94 -0.16
CA LEU A 67 -19.37 23.71 0.53
C LEU A 67 -20.36 24.38 -0.44
N GLU A 68 -19.96 24.65 -1.67
CA GLU A 68 -20.81 25.24 -2.72
C GLU A 68 -21.71 24.23 -3.42
N GLN A 69 -21.50 22.91 -3.20
CA GLN A 69 -22.27 21.84 -3.80
C GLN A 69 -23.44 21.41 -2.89
N ASP A 70 -24.52 20.91 -3.46
CA ASP A 70 -25.54 20.22 -2.66
C ASP A 70 -24.94 18.98 -1.99
N ALA A 71 -25.11 18.86 -0.68
CA ALA A 71 -24.48 17.80 0.10
C ALA A 71 -24.96 16.39 -0.28
N ALA A 72 -26.20 16.25 -0.73
CA ALA A 72 -26.74 14.96 -1.14
C ALA A 72 -26.19 14.56 -2.53
N GLU A 73 -26.07 15.52 -3.44
CA GLU A 73 -25.47 15.32 -4.76
C GLU A 73 -23.99 14.97 -4.66
N LEU A 74 -23.23 15.73 -3.85
CA LEU A 74 -21.82 15.46 -3.56
C LEU A 74 -21.61 14.01 -3.04
N ARG A 75 -22.40 13.58 -2.04
CA ARG A 75 -22.30 12.25 -1.46
C ARG A 75 -22.67 11.13 -2.41
N ARG A 76 -23.59 11.36 -3.35
CA ARG A 76 -23.93 10.38 -4.40
C ARG A 76 -22.79 10.17 -5.40
N GLY A 77 -21.93 11.18 -5.59
CA GLY A 77 -20.74 11.11 -6.44
C GLY A 77 -19.51 10.51 -5.76
N ILE A 78 -19.59 10.15 -4.47
CA ILE A 78 -18.49 9.61 -3.67
C ILE A 78 -18.83 8.21 -3.17
N GLY A 79 -17.97 7.23 -3.41
CA GLY A 79 -18.06 5.94 -2.75
C GLY A 79 -17.50 6.03 -1.33
N TYR A 80 -18.22 5.52 -0.34
CA TYR A 80 -17.79 5.59 1.05
C TYR A 80 -17.85 4.22 1.73
N VAL A 81 -16.68 3.76 2.19
CA VAL A 81 -16.51 2.55 3.00
C VAL A 81 -16.23 2.99 4.43
N ILE A 82 -17.15 2.69 5.34
CA ILE A 82 -17.01 3.02 6.76
C ILE A 82 -16.40 1.85 7.54
N GLN A 83 -15.78 2.14 8.69
CA GLN A 83 -15.07 1.21 9.56
C GLN A 83 -15.92 -0.03 9.94
N GLN A 84 -17.19 0.15 10.25
CA GLN A 84 -18.15 -0.94 10.39
C GLN A 84 -18.90 -1.03 9.07
N SER A 85 -18.94 -2.17 8.41
CA SER A 85 -19.48 -2.35 7.03
C SER A 85 -20.74 -1.53 6.69
N GLY A 86 -21.51 -1.06 7.68
CA GLY A 86 -22.68 -0.18 7.55
C GLY A 86 -23.72 -0.71 6.58
N LEU A 87 -23.81 -2.03 6.45
CA LEU A 87 -24.79 -2.67 5.59
C LEU A 87 -26.18 -2.58 6.21
N PHE A 88 -27.19 -2.43 5.36
CA PHE A 88 -28.58 -2.45 5.80
C PHE A 88 -28.96 -3.89 6.20
N PRO A 89 -29.24 -4.17 7.49
CA PRO A 89 -29.40 -5.53 7.99
C PRO A 89 -30.66 -6.23 7.44
N HIS A 90 -31.65 -5.45 7.03
CA HIS A 90 -32.93 -5.89 6.47
C HIS A 90 -32.92 -6.04 4.94
N ARG A 91 -31.78 -5.79 4.28
CA ARG A 91 -31.61 -5.93 2.83
C ARG A 91 -30.67 -7.08 2.53
N THR A 92 -30.89 -7.76 1.41
CA THR A 92 -29.95 -8.76 0.93
C THR A 92 -28.63 -8.10 0.51
N VAL A 93 -27.59 -8.90 0.33
CA VAL A 93 -26.28 -8.42 -0.16
C VAL A 93 -26.40 -7.70 -1.50
N LEU A 94 -27.11 -8.29 -2.46
CA LEU A 94 -27.33 -7.65 -3.76
C LEU A 94 -28.11 -6.33 -3.64
N ASP A 95 -29.12 -6.27 -2.76
CA ASP A 95 -29.89 -5.04 -2.56
C ASP A 95 -29.09 -3.98 -1.79
N ASN A 96 -28.13 -4.39 -0.93
CA ASN A 96 -27.16 -3.48 -0.32
C ASN A 96 -26.27 -2.83 -1.38
N ILE A 97 -25.68 -3.63 -2.27
CA ILE A 97 -24.82 -3.13 -3.35
C ILE A 97 -25.61 -2.25 -4.32
N ALA A 98 -26.82 -2.65 -4.71
CA ALA A 98 -27.66 -1.90 -5.63
C ALA A 98 -28.24 -0.59 -5.07
N THR A 99 -28.04 -0.29 -3.78
CA THR A 99 -28.67 0.86 -3.11
C THR A 99 -28.33 2.19 -3.76
N VAL A 100 -27.04 2.48 -3.99
CA VAL A 100 -26.62 3.78 -4.55
C VAL A 100 -27.07 3.93 -6.01
N PRO A 101 -26.87 2.96 -6.92
CA PRO A 101 -27.43 3.02 -8.26
C PRO A 101 -28.94 3.30 -8.29
N LEU A 102 -29.73 2.67 -7.42
CA LEU A 102 -31.17 2.91 -7.33
C LEU A 102 -31.50 4.34 -6.87
N LEU A 103 -30.74 4.90 -5.91
CA LEU A 103 -30.87 6.29 -5.48
C LEU A 103 -30.52 7.29 -6.60
N LEU A 104 -29.66 6.89 -7.52
CA LEU A 104 -29.31 7.66 -8.73
C LEU A 104 -30.32 7.47 -9.87
N GLY A 105 -31.45 6.77 -9.63
CA GLY A 105 -32.50 6.58 -10.62
C GLY A 105 -32.22 5.47 -11.64
N TRP A 106 -31.26 4.57 -11.40
CA TRP A 106 -31.06 3.44 -12.30
C TRP A 106 -32.25 2.49 -12.24
N GLY A 107 -32.63 1.93 -13.39
CA GLY A 107 -33.64 0.88 -13.42
C GLY A 107 -33.18 -0.35 -12.61
N ARG A 108 -34.13 -0.99 -11.91
CA ARG A 108 -33.84 -2.15 -11.01
C ARG A 108 -33.04 -3.27 -11.67
N LYS A 109 -33.35 -3.58 -12.94
CA LYS A 109 -32.64 -4.64 -13.70
C LYS A 109 -31.17 -4.27 -13.88
N LYS A 110 -30.85 -3.02 -14.28
CA LYS A 110 -29.48 -2.52 -14.46
C LYS A 110 -28.72 -2.48 -13.14
N ALA A 111 -29.33 -1.94 -12.07
CA ALA A 111 -28.72 -1.84 -10.75
C ALA A 111 -28.37 -3.21 -10.16
N ARG A 112 -29.27 -4.22 -10.31
CA ARG A 112 -28.99 -5.59 -9.84
C ARG A 112 -27.96 -6.31 -10.70
N ALA A 113 -27.94 -6.10 -12.01
CA ALA A 113 -26.90 -6.66 -12.87
C ALA A 113 -25.51 -6.12 -12.46
N ARG A 114 -25.40 -4.81 -12.25
CA ARG A 114 -24.16 -4.18 -11.74
C ARG A 114 -23.76 -4.71 -10.35
N ALA A 115 -24.74 -4.91 -9.47
CA ALA A 115 -24.47 -5.47 -8.15
C ALA A 115 -23.96 -6.92 -8.22
N ALA A 116 -24.47 -7.74 -9.13
CA ALA A 116 -24.00 -9.11 -9.33
C ALA A 116 -22.58 -9.15 -9.90
N GLU A 117 -22.25 -8.30 -10.88
CA GLU A 117 -20.92 -8.13 -11.43
C GLU A 117 -19.90 -7.74 -10.34
N LEU A 118 -20.22 -6.74 -9.52
CA LEU A 118 -19.34 -6.31 -8.44
C LEU A 118 -19.23 -7.33 -7.30
N LEU A 119 -20.25 -8.14 -7.09
CA LEU A 119 -20.18 -9.24 -6.12
C LEU A 119 -19.10 -10.26 -6.53
N GLU A 120 -19.04 -10.62 -7.81
CA GLU A 120 -18.00 -11.48 -8.36
C GLU A 120 -16.61 -10.79 -8.31
N THR A 121 -16.57 -9.51 -8.67
CA THR A 121 -15.34 -8.70 -8.63
C THR A 121 -14.69 -8.68 -7.25
N VAL A 122 -15.49 -8.64 -6.16
CA VAL A 122 -14.95 -8.70 -4.79
C VAL A 122 -14.77 -10.15 -4.27
N GLY A 123 -14.81 -11.14 -5.15
CA GLY A 123 -14.55 -12.55 -4.83
C GLY A 123 -15.64 -13.21 -3.98
N LEU A 124 -16.91 -12.80 -4.15
CA LEU A 124 -18.06 -13.42 -3.48
C LEU A 124 -18.90 -14.19 -4.51
N THR A 125 -19.47 -15.33 -4.05
CA THR A 125 -20.29 -16.18 -4.93
C THR A 125 -21.69 -15.57 -5.16
N ALA A 126 -22.34 -15.93 -6.25
CA ALA A 126 -23.70 -15.48 -6.56
C ALA A 126 -24.72 -15.84 -5.46
N GLU A 127 -24.52 -16.97 -4.75
CA GLU A 127 -25.34 -17.39 -3.61
C GLU A 127 -25.22 -16.41 -2.43
N ALA A 128 -24.05 -15.83 -2.21
CA ALA A 128 -23.87 -14.81 -1.17
C ALA A 128 -24.75 -13.58 -1.44
N GLY A 129 -25.05 -13.29 -2.69
CA GLY A 129 -25.95 -12.18 -3.09
C GLY A 129 -27.36 -12.25 -2.51
N LYS A 130 -27.87 -13.46 -2.22
CA LYS A 130 -29.19 -13.70 -1.65
C LYS A 130 -29.22 -13.65 -0.13
N ARG A 131 -28.05 -13.70 0.52
CA ARG A 131 -27.92 -13.68 1.98
C ARG A 131 -28.14 -12.28 2.55
N TYR A 132 -28.40 -12.25 3.85
CA TYR A 132 -28.43 -11.02 4.65
C TYR A 132 -27.07 -10.78 5.34
N PRO A 133 -26.74 -9.55 5.72
CA PRO A 133 -25.45 -9.22 6.36
C PRO A 133 -25.09 -10.11 7.54
N HIS A 134 -26.04 -10.44 8.42
CA HIS A 134 -25.81 -11.28 9.59
C HIS A 134 -25.42 -12.75 9.26
N GLN A 135 -25.57 -13.18 8.02
CA GLN A 135 -25.21 -14.51 7.52
C GLN A 135 -23.81 -14.54 6.89
N LEU A 136 -23.10 -13.41 6.92
CA LEU A 136 -21.76 -13.24 6.35
C LEU A 136 -20.72 -13.08 7.46
N SER A 137 -19.48 -13.54 7.19
CA SER A 137 -18.33 -13.20 8.03
C SER A 137 -18.02 -11.68 7.95
N GLY A 138 -17.27 -11.14 8.93
CA GLY A 138 -16.87 -9.74 8.93
C GLY A 138 -16.14 -9.33 7.64
N GLY A 139 -15.21 -10.18 7.17
CA GLY A 139 -14.51 -9.94 5.90
C GLY A 139 -15.43 -9.97 4.67
N GLN A 140 -16.43 -10.86 4.63
CA GLN A 140 -17.43 -10.87 3.57
C GLN A 140 -18.32 -9.61 3.61
N GLN A 141 -18.73 -9.15 4.79
CA GLN A 141 -19.48 -7.90 4.94
C GLN A 141 -18.65 -6.71 4.45
N GLN A 142 -17.35 -6.70 4.70
CA GLN A 142 -16.44 -5.66 4.26
C GLN A 142 -16.34 -5.62 2.73
N ARG A 143 -16.19 -6.79 2.08
CA ARG A 143 -16.22 -6.90 0.60
C ARG A 143 -17.52 -6.36 0.01
N VAL A 144 -18.65 -6.65 0.63
CA VAL A 144 -19.95 -6.09 0.23
C VAL A 144 -19.97 -4.56 0.39
N GLY A 145 -19.35 -4.03 1.46
CA GLY A 145 -19.19 -2.59 1.66
C GLY A 145 -18.39 -1.92 0.55
N VAL A 146 -17.28 -2.55 0.12
CA VAL A 146 -16.47 -2.08 -1.01
C VAL A 146 -17.26 -2.15 -2.33
N ALA A 147 -17.92 -3.27 -2.61
CA ALA A 147 -18.77 -3.42 -3.79
C ALA A 147 -19.89 -2.36 -3.84
N ARG A 148 -20.54 -2.06 -2.69
CA ARG A 148 -21.55 -1.00 -2.59
C ARG A 148 -20.97 0.39 -2.91
N ALA A 149 -19.77 0.69 -2.40
CA ALA A 149 -19.10 1.95 -2.66
C ALA A 149 -18.75 2.13 -4.14
N LEU A 150 -18.42 1.04 -4.85
CA LEU A 150 -18.10 1.03 -6.29
C LEU A 150 -19.33 0.97 -7.19
N ALA A 151 -20.53 0.69 -6.66
CA ALA A 151 -21.70 0.32 -7.46
C ALA A 151 -22.16 1.42 -8.43
N ALA A 152 -22.01 2.69 -8.05
CA ALA A 152 -22.35 3.85 -8.87
C ALA A 152 -21.18 4.34 -9.75
N ASP A 153 -20.08 3.62 -9.78
CA ASP A 153 -18.84 3.98 -10.49
C ASP A 153 -18.30 5.38 -10.13
N PRO A 154 -18.17 5.71 -8.83
CA PRO A 154 -17.74 7.04 -8.42
C PRO A 154 -16.27 7.30 -8.80
N PRO A 155 -15.87 8.54 -9.12
CA PRO A 155 -14.48 8.90 -9.38
C PRO A 155 -13.61 8.87 -8.12
N VAL A 156 -14.21 9.01 -6.95
CA VAL A 156 -13.53 9.09 -5.65
C VAL A 156 -14.11 8.08 -4.68
N LEU A 157 -13.21 7.38 -3.98
CA LEU A 157 -13.53 6.47 -2.88
C LEU A 157 -12.92 7.00 -1.57
N LEU A 158 -13.72 7.04 -0.53
CA LEU A 158 -13.28 7.32 0.84
C LEU A 158 -13.36 6.03 1.64
N MET A 159 -12.29 5.67 2.34
CA MET A 159 -12.21 4.43 3.11
C MET A 159 -11.71 4.72 4.52
N ASP A 160 -12.55 4.45 5.52
CA ASP A 160 -12.26 4.69 6.94
C ASP A 160 -11.99 3.36 7.64
N GLU A 161 -10.71 3.01 7.83
CA GLU A 161 -10.22 1.75 8.42
C GLU A 161 -10.91 0.48 7.86
N PRO A 162 -10.93 0.31 6.53
CA PRO A 162 -11.77 -0.72 5.89
C PRO A 162 -11.36 -2.15 6.25
N PHE A 163 -10.15 -2.39 6.76
CA PHE A 163 -9.64 -3.73 7.07
C PHE A 163 -9.41 -3.97 8.56
N GLY A 164 -9.79 -3.03 9.44
CA GLY A 164 -9.50 -3.08 10.87
C GLY A 164 -10.08 -4.30 11.62
N ALA A 165 -11.21 -4.84 11.15
CA ALA A 165 -11.87 -6.00 11.77
C ALA A 165 -11.71 -7.31 10.96
N VAL A 166 -10.71 -7.37 10.05
CA VAL A 166 -10.50 -8.51 9.15
C VAL A 166 -9.30 -9.33 9.60
N ASP A 167 -9.40 -10.64 9.51
CA ASP A 167 -8.32 -11.60 9.75
C ASP A 167 -7.09 -11.28 8.88
N PRO A 168 -5.84 -11.40 9.38
CA PRO A 168 -4.62 -11.03 8.66
C PRO A 168 -4.47 -11.67 7.27
N VAL A 169 -4.82 -12.95 7.11
CA VAL A 169 -4.72 -13.65 5.82
C VAL A 169 -5.71 -13.07 4.81
N VAL A 170 -6.95 -12.87 5.24
CA VAL A 170 -8.01 -12.29 4.41
C VAL A 170 -7.72 -10.82 4.12
N ARG A 171 -7.14 -10.08 5.08
CA ARG A 171 -6.73 -8.67 4.91
C ARG A 171 -5.77 -8.51 3.75
N THR A 172 -4.72 -9.34 3.70
CA THR A 172 -3.74 -9.31 2.60
C THR A 172 -4.40 -9.51 1.23
N GLN A 173 -5.31 -10.48 1.11
CA GLN A 173 -6.05 -10.71 -0.14
C GLN A 173 -6.94 -9.52 -0.54
N LEU A 174 -7.59 -8.87 0.45
CA LEU A 174 -8.41 -7.68 0.20
C LEU A 174 -7.59 -6.47 -0.22
N GLN A 175 -6.40 -6.31 0.32
CA GLN A 175 -5.46 -5.27 -0.07
C GLN A 175 -5.00 -5.46 -1.51
N ASP A 176 -4.63 -6.68 -1.90
CA ASP A 176 -4.24 -7.01 -3.28
C ASP A 176 -5.37 -6.74 -4.27
N GLU A 177 -6.59 -7.14 -3.89
CA GLU A 177 -7.79 -6.88 -4.67
C GLU A 177 -8.08 -5.38 -4.80
N LEU A 178 -7.91 -4.60 -3.74
CA LEU A 178 -8.07 -3.14 -3.77
C LEU A 178 -7.06 -2.49 -4.72
N ILE A 179 -5.78 -2.89 -4.67
CA ILE A 179 -4.73 -2.40 -5.57
C ILE A 179 -5.08 -2.73 -7.02
N ARG A 180 -5.51 -3.97 -7.28
CA ARG A 180 -5.93 -4.41 -8.61
C ARG A 180 -7.08 -3.56 -9.15
N LEU A 181 -8.16 -3.44 -8.37
CA LEU A 181 -9.35 -2.65 -8.73
C LEU A 181 -9.02 -1.16 -8.94
N GLN A 182 -8.17 -0.60 -8.09
CA GLN A 182 -7.76 0.80 -8.22
C GLN A 182 -7.02 1.03 -9.55
N ARG A 183 -6.09 0.15 -9.91
CA ARG A 183 -5.35 0.24 -11.18
C ARG A 183 -6.25 0.06 -12.40
N GLU A 184 -7.15 -0.93 -12.37
CA GLU A 184 -8.08 -1.20 -13.47
C GLU A 184 -9.09 -0.07 -13.69
N LEU A 185 -9.60 0.51 -12.60
CA LEU A 185 -10.66 1.50 -12.64
C LEU A 185 -10.15 2.95 -12.54
N ASN A 186 -8.84 3.15 -12.31
CA ASN A 186 -8.17 4.44 -12.14
C ASN A 186 -8.90 5.37 -11.16
N LYS A 187 -9.30 4.84 -9.98
CA LYS A 187 -10.04 5.61 -8.96
C LYS A 187 -9.10 6.39 -8.05
N THR A 188 -9.54 7.56 -7.63
CA THR A 188 -8.88 8.33 -6.56
C THR A 188 -9.36 7.81 -5.21
N ILE A 189 -8.45 7.36 -4.35
CA ILE A 189 -8.78 6.78 -3.05
C ILE A 189 -8.15 7.60 -1.93
N ALA A 190 -8.97 8.09 -1.00
CA ALA A 190 -8.52 8.57 0.30
C ALA A 190 -8.76 7.46 1.33
N PHE A 191 -7.69 6.95 1.89
CA PHE A 191 -7.69 5.77 2.75
C PHE A 191 -7.20 6.14 4.15
N VAL A 192 -7.93 5.78 5.19
CA VAL A 192 -7.53 6.00 6.59
C VAL A 192 -7.17 4.67 7.22
N THR A 193 -6.01 4.63 7.87
CA THR A 193 -5.59 3.51 8.71
C THR A 193 -4.74 4.00 9.90
N HIS A 194 -4.55 3.15 10.89
CA HIS A 194 -3.56 3.34 11.95
C HIS A 194 -2.34 2.41 11.77
N ASP A 195 -2.36 1.56 10.74
CA ASP A 195 -1.34 0.57 10.43
C ASP A 195 -0.40 1.12 9.34
N ILE A 196 0.88 1.28 9.69
CA ILE A 196 1.90 1.80 8.77
C ILE A 196 2.25 0.79 7.67
N ASP A 197 2.18 -0.51 7.94
CA ASP A 197 2.48 -1.54 6.94
C ASP A 197 1.40 -1.55 5.86
N GLU A 198 0.15 -1.35 6.26
CA GLU A 198 -0.96 -1.16 5.33
C GLU A 198 -0.77 0.10 4.48
N ALA A 199 -0.35 1.22 5.10
CA ALA A 199 -0.10 2.46 4.37
C ALA A 199 1.05 2.33 3.36
N VAL A 200 2.14 1.68 3.73
CA VAL A 200 3.29 1.43 2.85
C VAL A 200 2.91 0.52 1.67
N ARG A 201 2.05 -0.49 1.93
CA ARG A 201 1.61 -1.43 0.91
C ARG A 201 0.65 -0.82 -0.11
N LEU A 202 -0.29 -0.01 0.35
CA LEU A 202 -1.41 0.49 -0.46
C LEU A 202 -1.17 1.86 -1.07
N GLY A 203 -0.42 2.73 -0.37
CA GLY A 203 -0.39 4.15 -0.69
C GLY A 203 0.59 4.52 -1.79
N ASP A 204 0.14 5.33 -2.75
CA ASP A 204 1.04 6.09 -3.61
C ASP A 204 1.62 7.29 -2.85
N ARG A 205 0.84 7.83 -1.88
CA ARG A 205 1.25 8.86 -0.94
C ARG A 205 0.76 8.53 0.47
N ILE A 206 1.58 8.84 1.46
CA ILE A 206 1.25 8.67 2.88
C ILE A 206 1.30 10.02 3.57
N ALA A 207 0.19 10.43 4.17
CA ALA A 207 0.03 11.64 4.98
C ALA A 207 0.05 11.26 6.46
N VAL A 208 1.11 11.62 7.18
CA VAL A 208 1.30 11.30 8.61
C VAL A 208 0.75 12.43 9.47
N PHE A 209 -0.22 12.08 10.32
CA PHE A 209 -0.89 13.01 11.23
C PHE A 209 -0.42 12.83 12.67
N ARG A 210 -0.11 13.95 13.33
CA ARG A 210 0.12 14.02 14.77
C ARG A 210 -1.17 14.39 15.51
N THR A 211 -1.26 14.00 16.77
CA THR A 211 -2.36 14.40 17.66
C THR A 211 -2.58 15.91 17.63
N GLY A 212 -3.86 16.33 17.61
CA GLY A 212 -4.24 17.74 17.44
C GLY A 212 -4.51 18.11 15.96
N GLY A 213 -4.51 17.15 15.04
CA GLY A 213 -4.90 17.36 13.65
C GLY A 213 -3.84 17.98 12.75
N HIS A 214 -2.57 17.88 13.15
CA HIS A 214 -1.45 18.43 12.38
C HIS A 214 -0.93 17.41 11.37
N LEU A 215 -0.88 17.78 10.09
CA LEU A 215 -0.13 17.07 9.07
C LEU A 215 1.36 17.31 9.27
N VAL A 216 2.13 16.25 9.52
CA VAL A 216 3.59 16.38 9.76
C VAL A 216 4.36 16.16 8.47
N GLN A 217 4.00 15.15 7.71
CA GLN A 217 4.66 14.81 6.44
C GLN A 217 3.67 14.17 5.47
N CYS A 218 3.81 14.47 4.18
CA CYS A 218 3.10 13.77 3.11
C CYS A 218 4.08 13.47 1.96
N ALA A 219 4.39 12.19 1.75
CA ALA A 219 5.37 11.75 0.78
C ALA A 219 5.01 10.39 0.18
N ALA A 220 5.72 9.96 -0.86
CA ALA A 220 5.67 8.59 -1.33
C ALA A 220 6.25 7.62 -0.26
N PRO A 221 5.79 6.34 -0.20
CA PRO A 221 6.25 5.39 0.82
C PRO A 221 7.77 5.29 0.94
N ALA A 222 8.47 5.16 -0.17
CA ALA A 222 9.93 5.05 -0.17
C ALA A 222 10.62 6.31 0.36
N GLU A 223 10.12 7.49 0.02
CA GLU A 223 10.63 8.77 0.52
C GLU A 223 10.36 8.94 2.01
N LEU A 224 9.13 8.60 2.46
CA LEU A 224 8.76 8.66 3.87
C LEU A 224 9.65 7.77 4.73
N LEU A 225 9.89 6.53 4.30
CA LEU A 225 10.75 5.57 4.99
C LEU A 225 12.22 5.99 5.00
N ALA A 226 12.72 6.55 3.88
CA ALA A 226 14.11 6.97 3.77
C ALA A 226 14.39 8.28 4.52
N ARG A 227 13.41 9.21 4.58
CA ARG A 227 13.57 10.58 5.08
C ARG A 227 12.39 11.01 5.96
N PRO A 228 12.28 10.51 7.19
CA PRO A 228 11.28 11.03 8.12
C PRO A 228 11.56 12.51 8.41
N ALA A 229 10.50 13.32 8.47
CA ALA A 229 10.61 14.78 8.67
C ALA A 229 11.11 15.16 10.07
N ASP A 230 10.82 14.33 11.07
CA ASP A 230 11.24 14.51 12.46
C ASP A 230 11.24 13.18 13.23
N ASP A 231 11.67 13.22 14.49
CA ASP A 231 11.74 12.04 15.37
C ASP A 231 10.37 11.38 15.57
N PHE A 232 9.29 12.19 15.63
CA PHE A 232 7.93 11.63 15.74
C PHE A 232 7.58 10.74 14.54
N VAL A 233 7.90 11.17 13.33
CA VAL A 233 7.66 10.36 12.12
C VAL A 233 8.56 9.13 12.15
N ALA A 234 9.84 9.27 12.53
CA ALA A 234 10.77 8.15 12.64
C ALA A 234 10.27 7.09 13.63
N ASP A 235 9.85 7.49 14.81
CA ASP A 235 9.28 6.61 15.84
C ASP A 235 7.97 5.95 15.38
N PHE A 236 7.12 6.70 14.69
CA PHE A 236 5.86 6.19 14.14
C PHE A 236 6.06 5.12 13.07
N LEU A 237 7.10 5.26 12.24
CA LEU A 237 7.48 4.28 11.22
C LEU A 237 8.06 3.00 11.84
N GLY A 238 8.60 3.09 13.05
CA GLY A 238 9.12 1.98 13.83
C GLY A 238 10.55 1.57 13.46
N ALA A 239 11.12 0.70 14.31
CA ALA A 239 12.50 0.22 14.17
C ALA A 239 12.73 -0.62 12.88
N GLU A 240 11.67 -1.22 12.33
CA GLU A 240 11.73 -2.05 11.11
C GLU A 240 11.68 -1.24 9.80
N ARG A 241 11.83 0.08 9.88
CA ARG A 241 11.77 0.99 8.74
C ARG A 241 12.65 0.57 7.57
N GLU A 242 13.88 0.14 7.87
CA GLU A 242 14.85 -0.34 6.88
C GLU A 242 14.35 -1.59 6.15
N LEU A 243 13.76 -2.54 6.89
CA LEU A 243 13.17 -3.75 6.29
C LEU A 243 11.97 -3.42 5.40
N LYS A 244 11.14 -2.45 5.82
CA LYS A 244 10.02 -1.96 5.01
C LYS A 244 10.53 -1.31 3.70
N LEU A 245 11.63 -0.58 3.75
CA LEU A 245 12.26 0.00 2.56
C LEU A 245 12.74 -1.09 1.59
N LEU A 246 13.33 -2.18 2.11
CA LEU A 246 13.71 -3.34 1.29
C LEU A 246 12.52 -4.03 0.61
N SER A 247 11.32 -3.94 1.19
CA SER A 247 10.11 -4.48 0.57
C SER A 247 9.59 -3.66 -0.62
N LEU A 248 10.04 -2.41 -0.75
CA LEU A 248 9.68 -1.50 -1.85
C LEU A 248 10.75 -1.45 -2.96
N THR A 249 11.94 -2.01 -2.71
CA THR A 249 13.06 -1.99 -3.65
C THR A 249 13.13 -3.35 -4.35
N THR A 250 13.36 -3.35 -5.66
CA THR A 250 13.42 -4.58 -6.46
C THR A 250 14.85 -5.05 -6.68
N LEU A 251 15.00 -6.34 -6.97
CA LEU A 251 16.29 -6.95 -7.32
C LEU A 251 16.92 -6.36 -8.59
N ALA A 252 16.13 -5.78 -9.50
CA ALA A 252 16.62 -5.11 -10.69
C ALA A 252 17.66 -4.01 -10.38
N GLU A 253 17.60 -3.42 -9.20
CA GLU A 253 18.49 -2.35 -8.76
C GLU A 253 19.85 -2.86 -8.24
N VAL A 254 20.00 -4.16 -8.00
CA VAL A 254 21.23 -4.78 -7.46
C VAL A 254 22.01 -5.45 -8.58
N PRO A 255 23.35 -5.27 -8.63
CA PRO A 255 24.19 -5.89 -9.65
C PRO A 255 24.06 -7.41 -9.70
N LEU A 256 24.01 -7.92 -10.92
CA LEU A 256 24.01 -9.35 -11.21
C LEU A 256 25.46 -9.85 -11.29
N GLN A 257 25.72 -11.01 -10.68
CA GLN A 257 27.01 -11.70 -10.71
C GLN A 257 26.89 -13.01 -11.50
N ARG A 258 27.98 -13.48 -12.08
CA ARG A 258 28.01 -14.79 -12.72
C ARG A 258 27.90 -15.90 -11.66
N ALA A 259 27.01 -16.86 -11.89
CA ALA A 259 26.91 -18.04 -11.06
C ALA A 259 27.99 -19.07 -11.44
N THR A 260 28.58 -19.73 -10.45
CA THR A 260 29.30 -20.99 -10.69
C THR A 260 28.27 -22.11 -10.73
N THR A 261 28.08 -22.68 -11.89
CA THR A 261 27.04 -23.69 -12.14
C THR A 261 27.65 -25.06 -12.46
N VAL A 262 26.90 -26.10 -12.14
CA VAL A 262 27.15 -27.48 -12.59
C VAL A 262 25.85 -28.03 -13.18
N ARG A 263 25.96 -28.80 -14.26
CA ARG A 263 24.77 -29.42 -14.84
C ARG A 263 24.37 -30.65 -14.05
N GLU A 264 23.08 -30.94 -13.99
CA GLU A 264 22.54 -32.12 -13.28
C GLU A 264 23.10 -33.48 -13.81
N ASP A 265 23.50 -33.51 -15.09
CA ASP A 265 24.08 -34.69 -15.78
C ASP A 265 25.63 -34.69 -15.74
N ALA A 266 26.26 -33.71 -15.16
CA ALA A 266 27.73 -33.62 -15.08
C ALA A 266 28.29 -34.49 -13.95
N PRO A 267 29.56 -34.96 -14.06
CA PRO A 267 30.22 -35.65 -12.96
C PRO A 267 30.36 -34.77 -11.74
N ALA A 268 30.39 -35.38 -10.55
CA ALA A 268 30.53 -34.69 -9.28
C ALA A 268 31.76 -33.76 -9.29
N PRO A 269 31.60 -32.49 -8.87
CA PRO A 269 32.72 -31.57 -8.81
C PRO A 269 33.75 -32.00 -7.77
N PRO A 270 35.03 -31.59 -7.92
CA PRO A 270 36.06 -31.95 -6.95
C PRO A 270 35.71 -31.36 -5.57
N ALA A 271 36.06 -32.10 -4.53
CA ALA A 271 35.90 -31.66 -3.14
C ALA A 271 36.60 -30.32 -2.90
N GLY A 272 35.96 -29.38 -2.22
CA GLY A 272 36.51 -28.06 -1.90
C GLY A 272 36.17 -26.97 -2.91
N SER A 273 35.28 -27.21 -3.91
CA SER A 273 34.88 -26.23 -4.93
C SER A 273 33.94 -25.12 -4.41
N GLY A 274 33.56 -25.12 -3.13
CA GLY A 274 32.54 -24.22 -2.57
C GLY A 274 31.13 -24.57 -3.05
N PRO A 275 30.11 -23.88 -2.59
CA PRO A 275 28.72 -24.11 -3.00
C PRO A 275 28.52 -23.86 -4.51
N LEU A 276 27.88 -24.80 -5.21
CA LEU A 276 27.62 -24.74 -6.64
C LEU A 276 26.12 -24.76 -6.90
N LEU A 277 25.67 -24.01 -7.91
CA LEU A 277 24.29 -24.03 -8.34
C LEU A 277 24.10 -25.11 -9.41
N VAL A 278 23.29 -26.13 -9.11
CA VAL A 278 22.93 -27.17 -10.06
C VAL A 278 21.85 -26.64 -10.98
N VAL A 279 22.05 -26.82 -12.29
CA VAL A 279 21.11 -26.39 -13.32
C VAL A 279 20.67 -27.53 -14.22
N SER A 280 19.43 -27.45 -14.70
CA SER A 280 18.88 -28.37 -15.71
C SER A 280 19.54 -28.20 -17.08
N ALA A 281 19.20 -29.09 -18.03
CA ALA A 281 19.60 -28.96 -19.42
C ALA A 281 19.12 -27.66 -20.08
N ARG A 282 18.06 -27.01 -19.53
CA ARG A 282 17.53 -25.70 -19.96
C ARG A 282 18.10 -24.53 -19.20
N ASN A 283 19.13 -24.72 -18.39
CA ASN A 283 19.73 -23.71 -17.52
C ASN A 283 18.76 -23.18 -16.44
N GLU A 284 17.83 -24.00 -15.97
CA GLU A 284 16.92 -23.67 -14.87
C GLU A 284 17.58 -24.09 -13.54
N PRO A 285 17.57 -23.27 -12.48
CA PRO A 285 18.19 -23.61 -11.19
C PRO A 285 17.39 -24.71 -10.49
N LEU A 286 18.07 -25.80 -10.09
CA LEU A 286 17.46 -26.95 -9.42
C LEU A 286 17.75 -26.98 -7.92
N GLY A 287 18.92 -26.53 -7.48
CA GLY A 287 19.32 -26.53 -6.07
C GLY A 287 20.78 -26.22 -5.88
N TRP A 288 21.18 -26.01 -4.63
CA TRP A 288 22.57 -25.79 -4.23
C TRP A 288 23.22 -27.10 -3.84
N LEU A 289 24.38 -27.38 -4.40
CA LEU A 289 25.26 -28.47 -4.01
C LEU A 289 26.38 -27.91 -3.13
N ASP A 290 26.53 -28.44 -1.93
CA ASP A 290 27.67 -28.16 -1.06
C ASP A 290 28.70 -29.30 -1.18
N PRO A 291 29.80 -29.11 -1.94
CA PRO A 291 30.81 -30.16 -2.15
C PRO A 291 31.70 -30.44 -0.94
N SER A 292 31.50 -29.74 0.18
CA SER A 292 32.22 -30.03 1.44
C SER A 292 31.70 -31.28 2.17
N GLY A 293 30.53 -31.79 1.74
CA GLY A 293 29.90 -33.04 2.22
C GLY A 293 30.43 -34.28 1.53
N THR A 294 30.29 -35.47 2.17
CA THR A 294 30.56 -36.76 1.59
C THR A 294 29.62 -37.08 0.40
N ASP A 295 30.02 -37.95 -0.52
CA ASP A 295 29.53 -38.31 -1.86
C ASP A 295 28.02 -38.42 -2.14
N ALA A 296 27.13 -37.99 -1.27
CA ALA A 296 25.67 -38.03 -1.49
C ALA A 296 24.91 -36.92 -0.73
N ALA A 297 25.46 -35.72 -0.60
CA ALA A 297 24.74 -34.62 0.03
C ALA A 297 23.52 -34.26 -0.83
N PRO A 298 22.29 -34.26 -0.27
CA PRO A 298 21.11 -33.86 -1.00
C PRO A 298 21.23 -32.39 -1.41
N LEU A 299 20.67 -32.04 -2.59
CA LEU A 299 20.59 -30.67 -3.04
C LEU A 299 19.76 -29.85 -2.05
N THR A 300 20.31 -28.73 -1.59
CA THR A 300 19.52 -27.74 -0.86
C THR A 300 18.57 -27.06 -1.85
N PRO A 301 17.24 -27.10 -1.62
CA PRO A 301 16.28 -26.46 -2.51
C PRO A 301 16.60 -24.99 -2.76
N VAL A 302 16.45 -24.53 -3.98
CA VAL A 302 16.56 -23.13 -4.36
C VAL A 302 15.19 -22.59 -4.75
N ARG A 303 14.86 -21.42 -4.24
CA ARG A 303 13.75 -20.62 -4.73
C ARG A 303 14.32 -19.49 -5.60
N PRO A 304 14.31 -19.64 -6.92
CA PRO A 304 14.82 -18.60 -7.79
C PRO A 304 13.93 -17.36 -7.73
N LEU A 305 14.53 -16.18 -7.82
CA LEU A 305 13.84 -14.89 -7.80
C LEU A 305 14.01 -14.20 -9.15
N ARG A 306 13.05 -13.33 -9.46
CA ARG A 306 13.04 -12.48 -10.65
C ARG A 306 13.53 -11.08 -10.29
N ASP A 307 13.91 -10.30 -11.29
CA ASP A 307 14.28 -8.90 -11.12
C ASP A 307 13.16 -8.05 -10.51
N THR A 308 11.91 -8.45 -10.68
CA THR A 308 10.73 -7.80 -10.10
C THR A 308 10.48 -8.14 -8.63
N ASP A 309 11.16 -9.18 -8.09
CA ASP A 309 11.03 -9.53 -6.68
C ASP A 309 11.76 -8.51 -5.80
N THR A 310 11.32 -8.41 -4.54
CA THR A 310 11.83 -7.39 -3.61
C THR A 310 13.16 -7.79 -2.99
N LEU A 311 13.94 -6.77 -2.54
CA LEU A 311 15.18 -7.03 -1.80
C LEU A 311 14.91 -7.75 -0.47
N LEU A 312 13.75 -7.55 0.14
CA LEU A 312 13.36 -8.29 1.34
C LEU A 312 13.19 -9.78 1.05
N ALA A 313 12.55 -10.13 -0.08
CA ALA A 313 12.43 -11.53 -0.52
C ALA A 313 13.82 -12.14 -0.78
N ALA A 314 14.70 -11.39 -1.42
CA ALA A 314 16.06 -11.82 -1.70
C ALA A 314 16.89 -12.00 -0.40
N LEU A 315 16.75 -11.10 0.56
CA LEU A 315 17.42 -11.23 1.86
C LEU A 315 16.95 -12.51 2.58
N ASN A 316 15.64 -12.78 2.60
CA ASN A 316 15.10 -14.00 3.19
C ASN A 316 15.65 -15.26 2.51
N GLU A 317 15.68 -15.29 1.17
CA GLU A 317 16.23 -16.41 0.41
C GLU A 317 17.73 -16.60 0.68
N SER A 318 18.49 -15.50 0.81
CA SER A 318 19.93 -15.56 1.13
C SER A 318 20.26 -16.20 2.47
N ILE A 319 19.32 -16.19 3.42
CA ILE A 319 19.47 -16.82 4.73
C ILE A 319 19.32 -18.35 4.59
N ALA A 320 18.42 -18.79 3.74
CA ALA A 320 18.19 -20.22 3.47
C ALA A 320 19.26 -20.82 2.55
N SER A 321 19.94 -20.01 1.74
CA SER A 321 20.98 -20.45 0.81
C SER A 321 22.29 -20.77 1.53
N PRO A 322 22.90 -21.95 1.33
CA PRO A 322 24.18 -22.31 1.96
C PRO A 322 25.35 -21.43 1.50
N ALA A 323 25.22 -20.82 0.31
CA ALA A 323 26.23 -19.90 -0.23
C ALA A 323 25.97 -18.43 0.11
N GLY A 324 24.82 -18.10 0.74
CA GLY A 324 24.37 -16.72 0.86
C GLY A 324 24.10 -16.04 -0.48
N LEU A 325 23.91 -16.84 -1.54
CA LEU A 325 23.66 -16.41 -2.91
C LEU A 325 22.20 -16.66 -3.28
N ILE A 326 21.65 -15.78 -4.09
CA ILE A 326 20.28 -15.85 -4.59
C ILE A 326 20.33 -16.08 -6.10
N ALA A 327 19.73 -17.16 -6.59
CA ALA A 327 19.60 -17.42 -8.01
C ALA A 327 18.56 -16.47 -8.64
N ARG A 328 18.94 -15.75 -9.69
CA ARG A 328 18.02 -14.89 -10.45
C ARG A 328 17.68 -15.51 -11.79
N VAL A 329 16.38 -15.41 -12.12
CA VAL A 329 15.84 -16.01 -13.36
C VAL A 329 15.05 -14.97 -14.14
N ASP A 330 14.93 -15.21 -15.43
CA ASP A 330 14.03 -14.44 -16.31
C ASP A 330 12.55 -14.90 -16.18
N ALA A 331 11.71 -14.41 -17.11
CA ALA A 331 10.29 -14.73 -17.13
C ALA A 331 10.02 -16.23 -17.40
N ASP A 332 10.94 -16.91 -18.13
CA ASP A 332 10.84 -18.30 -18.54
C ASP A 332 11.46 -19.27 -17.50
N GLY A 333 12.04 -18.72 -16.39
CA GLY A 333 12.69 -19.50 -15.35
C GLY A 333 14.15 -19.86 -15.63
N VAL A 334 14.76 -19.29 -16.67
CA VAL A 334 16.14 -19.52 -17.07
C VAL A 334 17.07 -18.67 -16.20
N LEU A 335 18.15 -19.27 -15.70
CA LEU A 335 19.14 -18.59 -14.85
C LEU A 335 19.81 -17.44 -15.61
N THR A 336 19.70 -16.24 -15.07
CA THR A 336 20.39 -15.03 -15.56
C THR A 336 21.69 -14.75 -14.80
N GLY A 337 21.77 -15.18 -13.53
CA GLY A 337 22.93 -15.02 -12.66
C GLY A 337 22.57 -15.20 -11.19
N VAL A 338 23.44 -14.67 -10.33
CA VAL A 338 23.22 -14.66 -8.87
C VAL A 338 23.43 -13.29 -8.29
N THR A 339 22.84 -13.04 -7.12
CA THR A 339 23.09 -11.87 -6.29
C THR A 339 23.54 -12.34 -4.90
N SER A 340 24.58 -11.74 -4.33
CA SER A 340 25.05 -12.08 -3.00
C SER A 340 24.34 -11.27 -1.91
N ARG A 341 24.31 -11.78 -0.68
CA ARG A 341 23.83 -11.06 0.51
C ARG A 341 24.57 -9.74 0.70
N GLU A 342 25.89 -9.75 0.45
CA GLU A 342 26.76 -8.58 0.56
C GLU A 342 26.34 -7.50 -0.43
N ALA A 343 26.03 -7.87 -1.68
CA ALA A 343 25.55 -6.92 -2.71
C ALA A 343 24.22 -6.27 -2.32
N ILE A 344 23.30 -7.02 -1.70
CA ILE A 344 22.04 -6.48 -1.18
C ILE A 344 22.34 -5.50 -0.03
N HIS A 345 23.23 -5.86 0.89
CA HIS A 345 23.62 -5.02 2.03
C HIS A 345 24.29 -3.73 1.59
N GLU A 346 25.22 -3.81 0.64
CA GLU A 346 25.86 -2.63 0.07
C GLU A 346 24.88 -1.70 -0.65
N HIS A 347 23.93 -2.28 -1.41
CA HIS A 347 22.92 -1.49 -2.09
C HIS A 347 22.01 -0.76 -1.09
N ALA A 348 21.52 -1.46 -0.07
CA ALA A 348 20.72 -0.87 1.00
C ALA A 348 21.49 0.25 1.74
N GLY A 349 22.77 0.02 2.07
CA GLY A 349 23.62 1.00 2.73
C GLY A 349 23.88 2.26 1.89
N ARG A 350 24.11 2.13 0.58
CA ARG A 350 24.27 3.27 -0.34
C ARG A 350 23.01 4.13 -0.37
N ARG A 351 21.83 3.52 -0.52
CA ARG A 351 20.56 4.25 -0.52
C ARG A 351 20.32 5.02 0.79
N HIS A 352 20.66 4.40 1.92
CA HIS A 352 20.58 5.07 3.22
C HIS A 352 21.53 6.29 3.29
N GLN A 353 22.78 6.17 2.83
CA GLN A 353 23.73 7.27 2.80
C GLN A 353 23.31 8.39 1.83
N GLU A 354 22.79 8.07 0.66
CA GLU A 354 22.27 9.05 -0.31
C GLU A 354 21.07 9.79 0.28
N ALA A 355 20.16 9.09 0.96
CA ALA A 355 19.04 9.68 1.65
C ALA A 355 19.50 10.63 2.77
N ALA A 356 20.49 10.24 3.58
CA ALA A 356 21.06 11.06 4.62
C ALA A 356 21.74 12.33 4.08
N ARG A 357 22.54 12.22 3.01
CA ARG A 357 23.21 13.37 2.37
C ARG A 357 22.21 14.39 1.80
N ALA A 358 21.15 13.91 1.14
CA ALA A 358 20.13 14.78 0.61
C ALA A 358 19.32 15.49 1.71
N ALA A 359 19.15 14.88 2.88
CA ALA A 359 18.52 15.52 4.04
C ALA A 359 19.35 16.69 4.58
N VAL A 360 20.68 16.53 4.68
CA VAL A 360 21.60 17.59 5.13
C VAL A 360 21.56 18.77 4.19
N SER A 361 21.58 18.55 2.87
CA SER A 361 21.58 19.64 1.87
C SER A 361 20.28 20.46 1.90
N LEU A 362 19.12 19.82 2.16
CA LEU A 362 17.83 20.51 2.29
C LEU A 362 17.76 21.35 3.58
N THR A 363 18.32 20.85 4.68
CA THR A 363 18.38 21.59 5.95
C THR A 363 19.25 22.83 5.81
N GLU A 364 20.39 22.75 5.14
CA GLU A 364 21.27 23.88 4.85
C GLU A 364 20.60 24.90 3.91
N ALA A 365 19.92 24.47 2.87
CA ALA A 365 19.19 25.35 1.95
C ALA A 365 18.03 26.10 2.68
N THR A 366 17.34 25.43 3.59
CA THR A 366 16.25 26.03 4.39
C THR A 366 16.79 27.02 5.44
N ALA A 367 17.96 26.76 6.01
CA ALA A 367 18.63 27.66 6.94
C ALA A 367 19.10 28.94 6.26
N LEU A 368 19.62 28.86 5.04
CA LEU A 368 20.05 30.00 4.23
C LEU A 368 18.89 30.90 3.78
N SER A 369 17.69 30.31 3.56
CA SER A 369 16.51 31.08 3.17
C SER A 369 15.84 31.84 4.35
N LYS A 370 16.20 31.52 5.58
CA LYS A 370 15.65 32.15 6.81
C LYS A 370 16.53 33.25 7.43
N THR A 371 17.65 33.62 6.79
CA THR A 371 18.46 34.76 7.25
C THR A 371 17.77 36.05 6.81
N PRO A 372 17.21 36.87 7.71
CA PRO A 372 16.63 38.17 7.34
C PRO A 372 17.76 39.06 6.89
N GLY A 373 17.65 39.59 5.67
CA GLY A 373 18.55 40.61 5.13
C GLY A 373 18.67 41.76 6.15
N GLY A 374 19.85 41.90 6.72
CA GLY A 374 20.18 42.99 7.57
C GLY A 374 20.04 44.32 6.80
N THR A 375 19.22 45.17 7.31
CA THR A 375 19.04 46.56 6.90
C THR A 375 20.36 47.31 7.14
N VAL A 376 20.88 47.95 6.12
CA VAL A 376 21.76 49.10 6.26
C VAL A 376 20.97 50.35 5.81
#